data_c55daecb29ac1561f13ec66f15756871
#
_entry.id   c55daecb29ac1561f13ec66f15756871
#
_cell.length_a   1.000
_cell.length_b   1.000
_cell.length_c   1.000
_cell.angle_alpha   90.00
_cell.angle_beta   90.00
_cell.angle_gamma   90.00
#
_symmetry.space_group_name_H-M   'P 1'
#
loop_
_entity.id
_entity.type
_entity.pdbx_description
1 polymer ?
#
loop_
_entity_poly.entity_id
_entity_poly.type
_entity_poly.pdbx_seq_one_letter_code
_entity_poly.pdbx_strand_id
1 'polypeptide(L)' 'MAQMRRRVKHSQTFEERLAVEARQFREAAEREAPGSMARELLLKRARQAETAAQINEWLSSPALQSPGR' A
#
# COMPACT_ATOMS: atom_id res chain seq x y z
N MET A 1 -8.69 4.96 30.57
CA MET A 1 -8.87 4.82 30.11
C MET A 1 -8.53 4.65 29.23
N ALA A 2 -8.56 4.77 29.29
CA ALA A 2 -8.43 4.61 28.35
C ALA A 2 -8.08 4.30 27.59
N GLN A 3 -8.03 4.28 27.58
CA GLN A 3 -7.82 3.98 26.79
C GLN A 3 -7.75 3.44 26.02
N MET A 4 -7.94 3.38 25.87
CA MET A 4 -8.15 2.78 25.18
C MET A 4 -8.10 2.64 24.36
N ARG A 5 -8.20 2.84 24.28
CA ARG A 5 -8.43 2.67 23.57
C ARG A 5 -8.02 2.55 22.68
N ARG A 6 -7.74 2.55 22.50
CA ARG A 6 -7.51 2.45 21.69
C ARG A 6 -7.21 2.00 20.85
N ARG A 7 -7.19 1.79 20.51
CA ARG A 7 -7.20 1.18 19.82
C ARG A 7 -7.24 1.02 18.86
N VAL A 8 -7.49 1.14 18.60
CA VAL A 8 -7.82 0.87 17.78
C VAL A 8 -7.77 1.26 16.87
N LYS A 9 -7.65 1.62 16.73
CA LYS A 9 -7.82 2.03 15.90
C LYS A 9 -7.06 2.09 15.02
N HIS A 10 -6.68 1.76 14.65
CA HIS A 10 -6.15 1.88 13.81
C HIS A 10 -6.38 2.02 12.87
N SER A 11 -5.76 1.41 13.02
CA SER A 11 -6.78 2.09 12.32
C SER A 11 -6.58 2.12 10.82
N GLN A 12 -5.39 1.96 10.31
CA GLN A 12 -5.19 1.84 8.89
C GLN A 12 -5.30 0.39 8.47
N THR A 13 -5.94 0.15 7.34
CA THR A 13 -5.96 -1.19 6.79
C THR A 13 -4.60 -1.48 6.18
N PHE A 14 -4.38 -2.72 5.86
CA PHE A 14 -3.16 -3.13 5.18
C PHE A 14 -3.03 -2.42 3.84
N GLU A 15 -4.13 -2.34 3.09
CA GLU A 15 -4.12 -1.66 1.80
C GLU A 15 -3.76 -0.19 1.94
N GLU A 16 -4.30 0.45 2.98
CA GLU A 16 -4.00 1.86 3.18
C GLU A 16 -2.54 2.07 3.49
N ARG A 17 -1.96 1.18 4.29
CA ARG A 17 -0.54 1.29 4.59
C ARG A 17 0.31 1.10 3.35
N LEU A 18 -0.07 0.15 2.49
CA LEU A 18 0.68 -0.06 1.26
C LEU A 18 0.54 1.13 0.33
N ALA A 19 -0.63 1.76 0.29
CA ALA A 19 -0.81 2.94 -0.53
C ALA A 19 0.07 4.09 -0.05
N VAL A 20 0.18 4.25 1.26
CA VAL A 20 1.06 5.27 1.82
C VAL A 20 2.51 4.97 1.46
N GLU A 21 2.91 3.71 1.60
CA GLU A 21 4.27 3.33 1.24
C GLU A 21 4.57 3.61 -0.22
N ALA A 22 3.63 3.28 -1.10
CA ALA A 22 3.84 3.51 -2.52
C ALA A 22 4.04 4.99 -2.79
N ARG A 23 3.24 5.83 -2.16
CA ARG A 23 3.38 7.27 -2.34
C ARG A 23 4.73 7.75 -1.83
N GLN A 24 5.16 7.23 -0.69
CA GLN A 24 6.45 7.62 -0.12
C GLN A 24 7.59 7.20 -1.04
N PHE A 25 7.51 6.02 -1.63
CA PHE A 25 8.52 5.58 -2.57
C PHE A 25 8.55 6.50 -3.81
N ARG A 26 7.38 6.90 -4.30
CA ARG A 26 7.35 7.81 -5.43
C ARG A 26 7.94 9.16 -5.10
N GLU A 27 7.63 9.68 -3.92
CA GLU A 27 8.18 10.96 -3.52
C GLU A 27 9.68 10.87 -3.37
N ALA A 28 10.18 9.77 -2.82
CA ALA A 28 11.61 9.58 -2.72
C ALA A 28 12.25 9.48 -4.11
N ALA A 29 11.57 8.81 -5.02
CA ALA A 29 12.09 8.69 -6.38
C ALA A 29 12.24 10.04 -7.06
N GLU A 30 11.33 10.96 -6.77
CA GLU A 30 11.40 12.28 -7.39
C GLU A 30 12.62 13.06 -6.94
N ARG A 31 13.21 12.68 -5.81
CA ARG A 31 14.43 13.33 -5.35
C ARG A 31 15.68 12.76 -5.99
N GLU A 32 15.54 11.67 -6.72
CA GLU A 32 16.67 11.05 -7.37
C GLU A 32 16.76 11.52 -8.83
N ALA A 33 17.95 11.45 -9.38
CA ALA A 33 18.15 11.90 -10.74
C ALA A 33 17.33 11.05 -11.72
N PRO A 34 16.73 11.68 -12.72
CA PRO A 34 15.98 10.92 -13.73
C PRO A 34 16.89 9.87 -14.37
N GLY A 35 16.40 8.67 -14.49
CA GLY A 35 17.15 7.58 -15.10
C GLY A 35 18.15 6.92 -14.19
N SER A 36 18.31 7.40 -12.95
CA SER A 36 19.27 6.77 -12.06
C SER A 36 18.73 5.42 -11.58
N MET A 37 19.65 4.55 -11.17
CA MET A 37 19.25 3.26 -10.63
C MET A 37 18.45 3.42 -9.36
N ALA A 38 18.82 4.41 -8.54
CA ALA A 38 18.07 4.63 -7.31
C ALA A 38 16.63 4.99 -7.61
N ARG A 39 16.42 5.86 -8.58
CA ARG A 39 15.05 6.25 -8.93
C ARG A 39 14.28 5.06 -9.47
N GLU A 40 14.91 4.27 -10.34
CA GLU A 40 14.24 3.10 -10.91
C GLU A 40 13.84 2.10 -9.84
N LEU A 41 14.72 1.87 -8.88
CA LEU A 41 14.43 0.94 -7.80
C LEU A 41 13.25 1.44 -6.95
N LEU A 42 13.25 2.73 -6.63
CA LEU A 42 12.17 3.29 -5.82
C LEU A 42 10.83 3.21 -6.55
N LEU A 43 10.83 3.48 -7.85
CA LEU A 43 9.61 3.35 -8.63
C LEU A 43 9.13 1.92 -8.70
N LYS A 44 10.05 0.98 -8.80
CA LYS A 44 9.68 -0.43 -8.79
C LYS A 44 9.05 -0.81 -7.46
N ARG A 45 9.61 -0.33 -6.35
CA ARG A 45 9.04 -0.62 -5.05
C ARG A 45 7.65 0.00 -4.89
N ALA A 46 7.47 1.21 -5.44
CA ALA A 46 6.15 1.82 -5.40
C ALA A 46 5.12 0.96 -6.14
N ARG A 47 5.50 0.46 -7.30
CA ARG A 47 4.59 -0.38 -8.07
C ARG A 47 4.29 -1.67 -7.35
N GLN A 48 5.30 -2.25 -6.69
CA GLN A 48 5.08 -3.49 -5.94
C GLN A 48 4.11 -3.27 -4.79
N ALA A 49 4.24 -2.15 -4.10
CA ALA A 49 3.33 -1.86 -2.99
C ALA A 49 1.91 -1.65 -3.51
N GLU A 50 1.76 -0.95 -4.62
CA GLU A 50 0.44 -0.75 -5.20
C GLU A 50 -0.18 -2.05 -5.67
N THR A 51 0.62 -2.90 -6.28
CA THR A 51 0.11 -4.18 -6.74
C THR A 51 -0.32 -5.03 -5.56
N ALA A 52 0.47 -5.04 -4.49
CA ALA A 52 0.12 -5.80 -3.31
C ALA A 52 -1.19 -5.29 -2.71
N ALA A 53 -1.36 -3.98 -2.68
CA ALA A 53 -2.61 -3.41 -2.15
C ALA A 53 -3.79 -3.82 -3.00
N GLN A 54 -3.64 -3.78 -4.31
CA GLN A 54 -4.72 -4.17 -5.20
C GLN A 54 -5.08 -5.64 -5.06
N ILE A 55 -4.07 -6.49 -4.98
CA ILE A 55 -4.32 -7.92 -4.83
C ILE A 55 -5.03 -8.19 -3.52
N ASN A 56 -4.58 -7.55 -2.45
CA ASN A 56 -5.20 -7.77 -1.16
C ASN A 56 -6.65 -7.30 -1.14
N GLU A 57 -6.90 -6.13 -1.73
CA GLU A 57 -8.24 -5.61 -1.81
C GLU A 57 -9.12 -6.54 -2.63
N TRP A 58 -8.58 -7.03 -3.73
CA TRP A 58 -9.33 -7.91 -4.62
C TRP A 58 -9.69 -9.20 -3.89
N LEU A 59 -8.74 -9.78 -3.18
CA LEU A 59 -8.99 -11.02 -2.47
C LEU A 59 -9.96 -10.85 -1.32
N SER A 60 -10.04 -9.64 -0.76
CA SER A 60 -10.95 -9.37 0.33
C SER A 60 -12.33 -8.95 -0.13
N SER A 61 -12.50 -8.76 -1.42
CA SER A 61 -13.77 -8.25 -1.93
C SER A 61 -14.86 -9.31 -1.79
N PRO A 62 -16.00 -8.96 -1.23
CA PRO A 62 -17.11 -9.91 -1.15
C PRO A 62 -17.56 -10.38 -2.53
N ALA A 63 -17.45 -9.52 -3.52
CA ALA A 63 -17.87 -9.89 -4.87
C ALA A 63 -17.04 -11.02 -5.41
N LEU A 64 -15.78 -11.08 -5.04
CA LEU A 64 -14.95 -12.16 -5.50
C LEU A 64 -15.17 -13.42 -4.74
N GLN A 65 -15.52 -13.28 -3.50
CA GLN A 65 -15.68 -14.45 -2.65
C GLN A 65 -16.97 -15.14 -2.90
N SER A 66 -17.91 -14.45 -3.47
CA SER A 66 -19.22 -15.01 -3.56
C SER A 66 -19.44 -15.89 -4.77
N PRO A 67 -18.58 -16.11 -5.66
CA PRO A 67 -18.89 -16.94 -6.78
C PRO A 67 -19.25 -18.29 -6.36
N GLY A 68 -19.44 -18.62 -5.67
CA GLY A 68 -19.89 -19.88 -5.40
C GLY A 68 -20.79 -20.33 -6.43
N ARG A 69 -20.73 -19.96 -6.58
CA ARG A 69 -21.32 -20.19 -6.94
C ARG A 69 -21.54 -20.37 -7.31
#